data_65b42a5eb866b5889b799c072c7b05af
#
_entry.id   65b42a5eb866b5889b799c072c7b05af
#
_cell.length_a   1.000
_cell.length_b   1.000
_cell.length_c   1.000
_cell.angle_alpha   90.00
_cell.angle_beta   90.00
_cell.angle_gamma   90.00
#
_symmetry.space_group_name_H-M   'P 1'
#
loop_
_entity.id
_entity.type
_entity.pdbx_description
1 polymer ?
#
loop_
_entity_poly.entity_id
_entity_poly.type
_entity_poly.pdbx_seq_one_letter_code
_entity_poly.pdbx_strand_id
1 'polypeptide(L)'
;QLIEKGRENVLLQSNQFDTTWANINSTETSGQSGYDGSNNAWKIDVTTATNSGLFQAVSASAVYTYSIYAKAGNINFLGFTSFAGTSYDIFFNLSNGTIASQTGLIDATITSAGNGFYRCTLTSINPVYFQIKPSSQAANPSLSAGYIYIQDAQVESGLVATPYIET
;
A
#
# COMPACT_ATOMS: atom_id res chain seq x y z
N GLN A 1 -15.80 -30.97 10.71
CA GLN A 1 -14.46 -30.41 10.37
C GLN A 1 -14.68 -29.12 9.61
N LEU A 2 -14.42 -27.96 10.26
CA LEU A 2 -14.40 -26.70 9.59
C LEU A 2 -13.16 -26.67 8.67
N ILE A 3 -13.39 -26.76 7.37
CA ILE A 3 -12.35 -26.48 6.39
C ILE A 3 -12.27 -24.97 6.32
N GLU A 4 -11.30 -24.36 6.99
CA GLU A 4 -10.96 -22.97 6.74
C GLU A 4 -10.52 -22.86 5.27
N LYS A 5 -11.28 -22.08 4.50
CA LYS A 5 -10.87 -21.75 3.15
C LYS A 5 -9.56 -20.98 3.26
N GLY A 6 -8.48 -21.55 2.72
CA GLY A 6 -7.17 -20.92 2.74
C GLY A 6 -7.28 -19.51 2.22
N ARG A 7 -6.67 -18.55 2.92
CA ARG A 7 -6.60 -17.17 2.45
C ARG A 7 -5.62 -17.10 1.28
N GLU A 8 -5.91 -16.25 0.31
CA GLU A 8 -5.04 -16.01 -0.84
C GLU A 8 -4.80 -14.52 -1.00
N ASN A 9 -3.63 -14.14 -1.46
CA ASN A 9 -3.33 -12.82 -1.93
C ASN A 9 -3.86 -12.71 -3.37
N VAL A 10 -4.82 -11.83 -3.61
CA VAL A 10 -5.45 -11.67 -4.93
C VAL A 10 -4.69 -10.72 -5.85
N LEU A 11 -3.64 -10.05 -5.36
CA LEU A 11 -2.74 -9.28 -6.21
C LEU A 11 -1.88 -10.20 -7.07
N LEU A 12 -1.60 -9.76 -8.28
CA LEU A 12 -0.59 -10.40 -9.13
C LEU A 12 0.77 -9.75 -8.88
N GLN A 13 1.81 -10.57 -8.83
CA GLN A 13 3.19 -10.10 -8.66
C GLN A 13 3.31 -9.09 -7.51
N SER A 14 2.90 -9.53 -6.35
CA SER A 14 2.65 -8.69 -5.18
C SER A 14 3.91 -8.02 -4.59
N ASN A 15 5.10 -8.43 -4.99
CA ASN A 15 6.37 -7.76 -4.69
C ASN A 15 7.24 -7.50 -5.92
N GLN A 16 6.63 -7.39 -7.11
CA GLN A 16 7.31 -7.03 -8.36
C GLN A 16 6.61 -5.81 -8.97
N PHE A 17 6.95 -4.64 -8.48
CA PHE A 17 6.21 -3.40 -8.76
C PHE A 17 6.50 -2.80 -10.15
N ASP A 18 7.43 -3.32 -10.89
CA ASP A 18 7.73 -2.98 -12.30
C ASP A 18 7.01 -3.87 -13.32
N THR A 19 6.25 -4.85 -12.86
CA THR A 19 5.55 -5.83 -13.69
C THR A 19 4.08 -5.94 -13.24
N THR A 20 3.14 -5.91 -14.18
CA THR A 20 1.68 -5.99 -13.95
C THR A 20 1.07 -4.77 -13.24
N TRP A 21 1.86 -4.03 -12.45
CA TRP A 21 1.43 -2.79 -11.84
C TRP A 21 1.46 -1.66 -12.86
N ALA A 22 0.38 -0.87 -12.92
CA ALA A 22 0.37 0.37 -13.70
C ALA A 22 0.96 1.51 -12.88
N ASN A 23 1.74 2.38 -13.51
CA ASN A 23 2.27 3.57 -12.87
C ASN A 23 1.66 4.85 -13.43
N ILE A 24 1.59 5.87 -12.59
CA ILE A 24 1.22 7.24 -12.96
C ILE A 24 2.31 8.15 -12.43
N ASN A 25 3.12 8.72 -13.32
CA ASN A 25 4.20 9.64 -12.96
C ASN A 25 5.07 9.13 -11.80
N SER A 26 5.39 7.84 -11.81
CA SER A 26 6.25 7.19 -10.84
C SER A 26 7.37 6.41 -11.51
N THR A 27 8.43 6.13 -10.74
CA THR A 27 9.56 5.27 -11.14
C THR A 27 9.84 4.30 -10.01
N GLU A 28 9.96 3.03 -10.35
CA GLU A 28 10.16 1.91 -9.44
C GLU A 28 11.59 1.41 -9.53
N THR A 29 12.28 1.29 -8.39
CA THR A 29 13.65 0.78 -8.31
C THR A 29 13.73 -0.35 -7.29
N SER A 30 14.04 -1.57 -7.76
CA SER A 30 14.21 -2.76 -6.93
C SER A 30 15.51 -2.77 -6.12
N GLY A 31 15.71 -3.81 -5.32
CA GLY A 31 16.99 -4.08 -4.65
C GLY A 31 17.25 -3.21 -3.44
N GLN A 32 16.23 -2.65 -2.82
CA GLN A 32 16.34 -1.83 -1.61
C GLN A 32 16.28 -2.69 -0.35
N SER A 33 16.93 -2.23 0.73
CA SER A 33 16.89 -2.93 2.03
C SER A 33 15.47 -3.02 2.57
N GLY A 34 15.03 -4.23 2.87
CA GLY A 34 13.68 -4.55 3.31
C GLY A 34 13.50 -4.63 4.82
N TYR A 35 12.26 -4.76 5.27
CA TYR A 35 11.90 -4.93 6.68
C TYR A 35 12.43 -6.23 7.28
N ASP A 36 12.61 -7.25 6.46
CA ASP A 36 13.03 -8.61 6.82
C ASP A 36 14.54 -8.84 6.71
N GLY A 37 15.32 -7.79 6.44
CA GLY A 37 16.76 -7.88 6.23
C GLY A 37 17.17 -8.33 4.83
N SER A 38 16.23 -8.59 3.94
CA SER A 38 16.48 -8.87 2.51
C SER A 38 16.73 -7.57 1.72
N ASN A 39 17.03 -7.71 0.43
CA ASN A 39 17.06 -6.60 -0.52
C ASN A 39 15.82 -6.64 -1.45
N ASN A 40 14.67 -7.02 -0.91
CA ASN A 40 13.43 -7.20 -1.66
C ASN A 40 12.49 -5.97 -1.61
N ALA A 41 12.89 -4.90 -0.96
CA ALA A 41 12.12 -3.65 -0.99
C ALA A 41 12.34 -2.88 -2.30
N TRP A 42 11.43 -1.99 -2.59
CA TRP A 42 11.40 -1.13 -3.76
C TRP A 42 11.33 0.33 -3.36
N LYS A 43 12.09 1.17 -4.06
CA LYS A 43 11.97 2.62 -3.97
C LYS A 43 10.96 3.10 -5.01
N ILE A 44 9.97 3.87 -4.58
CA ILE A 44 8.94 4.43 -5.44
C ILE A 44 9.10 5.95 -5.44
N ASP A 45 9.63 6.47 -6.54
CA ASP A 45 9.76 7.91 -6.80
C ASP A 45 8.47 8.43 -7.44
N VAL A 46 7.97 9.56 -6.96
CA VAL A 46 6.77 10.21 -7.49
C VAL A 46 7.01 11.68 -7.79
N THR A 47 6.20 12.22 -8.70
CA THR A 47 6.16 13.65 -9.02
C THR A 47 5.08 14.37 -8.20
N THR A 48 4.90 15.66 -8.44
CA THR A 48 3.82 16.47 -7.86
C THR A 48 2.50 16.36 -8.64
N ALA A 49 2.44 15.53 -9.67
CA ALA A 49 1.21 15.34 -10.43
C ALA A 49 0.16 14.58 -9.61
N THR A 50 -1.11 14.90 -9.86
CA THR A 50 -2.23 14.20 -9.21
C THR A 50 -2.18 12.71 -9.52
N ASN A 51 -2.42 11.89 -8.50
CA ASN A 51 -2.42 10.42 -8.57
C ASN A 51 -1.06 9.79 -8.91
N SER A 52 0.06 10.48 -8.71
CA SER A 52 1.38 9.85 -8.87
C SER A 52 1.54 8.65 -7.95
N GLY A 53 1.96 7.52 -8.51
CA GLY A 53 2.16 6.27 -7.80
C GLY A 53 1.85 5.04 -8.64
N LEU A 54 1.51 3.95 -7.96
CA LEU A 54 1.24 2.64 -8.55
C LEU A 54 -0.20 2.21 -8.30
N PHE A 55 -0.74 1.39 -9.18
CA PHE A 55 -2.03 0.74 -8.93
C PHE A 55 -2.16 -0.60 -9.65
N GLN A 56 -3.02 -1.45 -9.08
CA GLN A 56 -3.47 -2.69 -9.68
C GLN A 56 -4.99 -2.83 -9.47
N ALA A 57 -5.71 -3.28 -10.49
CA ALA A 57 -7.14 -3.54 -10.37
C ALA A 57 -7.38 -4.75 -9.45
N VAL A 58 -8.35 -4.62 -8.56
CA VAL A 58 -8.79 -5.68 -7.66
C VAL A 58 -10.30 -5.79 -7.78
N SER A 59 -10.79 -6.83 -8.43
CA SER A 59 -12.24 -7.07 -8.55
C SER A 59 -12.71 -7.90 -7.35
N ALA A 60 -13.17 -7.24 -6.31
CA ALA A 60 -13.63 -7.88 -5.10
C ALA A 60 -15.02 -7.39 -4.71
N SER A 61 -15.93 -8.34 -4.42
CA SER A 61 -17.34 -8.07 -4.10
C SER A 61 -17.68 -8.44 -2.66
N ALA A 62 -16.85 -8.05 -1.70
CA ALA A 62 -17.02 -8.31 -0.27
C ALA A 62 -16.08 -7.41 0.53
N VAL A 63 -15.90 -7.72 1.81
CA VAL A 63 -14.90 -7.09 2.67
C VAL A 63 -13.53 -7.67 2.38
N TYR A 64 -12.57 -6.79 2.08
CA TYR A 64 -11.17 -7.12 1.84
C TYR A 64 -10.25 -6.25 2.67
N THR A 65 -9.12 -6.82 3.07
CA THR A 65 -8.06 -6.11 3.78
C THR A 65 -6.83 -6.00 2.87
N TYR A 66 -6.34 -4.79 2.73
CA TYR A 66 -5.08 -4.45 2.08
C TYR A 66 -3.97 -4.39 3.11
N SER A 67 -2.79 -4.85 2.77
CA SER A 67 -1.61 -4.64 3.58
C SER A 67 -0.37 -4.44 2.72
N ILE A 68 0.57 -3.64 3.23
CA ILE A 68 1.87 -3.40 2.62
C ILE A 68 2.86 -2.98 3.69
N TYR A 69 4.12 -3.32 3.51
CA TYR A 69 5.20 -2.78 4.31
C TYR A 69 5.73 -1.51 3.63
N ALA A 70 5.89 -0.45 4.40
CA ALA A 70 6.35 0.84 3.89
C ALA A 70 7.27 1.56 4.86
N LYS A 71 8.20 2.34 4.30
CA LYS A 71 9.17 3.14 5.04
C LYS A 71 9.31 4.51 4.39
N ALA A 72 9.43 5.55 5.21
CA ALA A 72 9.72 6.89 4.75
C ALA A 72 11.05 6.93 3.98
N GLY A 73 11.06 7.68 2.89
CA GLY A 73 12.27 8.08 2.19
C GLY A 73 12.56 9.55 2.46
N ASN A 74 12.62 10.37 1.41
CA ASN A 74 12.69 11.83 1.56
C ASN A 74 11.30 12.50 1.63
N ILE A 75 10.23 11.74 1.46
CA ILE A 75 8.86 12.12 1.79
C ILE A 75 8.28 11.08 2.77
N ASN A 76 7.20 11.45 3.49
CA ASN A 76 6.84 10.74 4.71
C ASN A 76 5.49 10.04 4.68
N PHE A 77 4.67 10.21 3.64
CA PHE A 77 3.31 9.70 3.65
C PHE A 77 3.09 8.64 2.58
N LEU A 78 2.37 7.59 2.98
CA LEU A 78 1.80 6.60 2.08
C LEU A 78 0.28 6.80 2.04
N GLY A 79 -0.25 7.12 0.86
CA GLY A 79 -1.67 7.30 0.64
C GLY A 79 -2.30 6.14 -0.12
N PHE A 80 -3.53 5.82 0.25
CA PHE A 80 -4.46 5.02 -0.54
C PHE A 80 -5.72 5.86 -0.71
N THR A 81 -6.05 6.15 -1.96
CA THR A 81 -7.24 6.94 -2.26
C THR A 81 -8.15 6.16 -3.20
N SER A 82 -9.44 6.37 -3.10
CA SER A 82 -10.39 5.73 -3.99
C SER A 82 -10.25 6.22 -5.43
N PHE A 83 -10.53 5.33 -6.35
CA PHE A 83 -10.64 5.61 -7.77
C PHE A 83 -11.99 5.09 -8.26
N ALA A 84 -12.70 5.89 -9.10
CA ALA A 84 -13.95 5.48 -9.72
C ALA A 84 -15.11 5.14 -8.75
N GLY A 85 -15.48 6.05 -7.88
CA GLY A 85 -16.78 6.06 -7.22
C GLY A 85 -16.89 5.47 -5.83
N THR A 86 -15.83 4.92 -5.28
CA THR A 86 -15.78 4.53 -3.86
C THR A 86 -15.02 5.58 -3.07
N SER A 87 -15.69 6.25 -2.15
CA SER A 87 -15.09 7.35 -1.37
C SER A 87 -14.37 6.83 -0.15
N TYR A 88 -13.11 6.44 -0.28
CA TYR A 88 -12.23 6.27 0.87
C TYR A 88 -10.89 6.94 0.61
N ASP A 89 -10.32 7.49 1.65
CA ASP A 89 -8.98 8.07 1.67
C ASP A 89 -8.29 7.68 2.96
N ILE A 90 -7.03 7.32 2.89
CA ILE A 90 -6.18 7.15 4.07
C ILE A 90 -4.76 7.57 3.74
N PHE A 91 -4.11 8.26 4.69
CA PHE A 91 -2.69 8.59 4.66
C PHE A 91 -2.02 8.13 5.93
N PHE A 92 -1.01 7.29 5.77
CA PHE A 92 -0.13 6.83 6.83
C PHE A 92 1.09 7.74 6.91
N ASN A 93 1.42 8.23 8.10
CA ASN A 93 2.66 8.96 8.35
C ASN A 93 3.77 7.97 8.71
N LEU A 94 4.68 7.73 7.78
CA LEU A 94 5.78 6.78 7.91
C LEU A 94 6.97 7.33 8.72
N SER A 95 6.96 8.61 9.08
CA SER A 95 8.00 9.18 9.94
C SER A 95 7.79 8.89 11.42
N ASN A 96 6.55 8.67 11.84
CA ASN A 96 6.21 8.46 13.24
C ASN A 96 5.26 7.28 13.49
N GLY A 97 4.83 6.57 12.46
CA GLY A 97 3.97 5.38 12.59
C GLY A 97 2.55 5.71 13.03
N THR A 98 1.96 6.78 12.52
CA THR A 98 0.58 7.18 12.82
C THR A 98 -0.28 7.24 11.57
N ILE A 99 -1.60 7.19 11.75
CA ILE A 99 -2.59 7.47 10.70
C ILE A 99 -2.83 8.97 10.71
N ALA A 100 -2.47 9.63 9.60
CA ALA A 100 -2.59 11.08 9.48
C ALA A 100 -4.00 11.54 9.09
N SER A 101 -4.69 10.76 8.25
CA SER A 101 -6.08 11.01 7.87
C SER A 101 -6.75 9.73 7.41
N GLN A 102 -8.06 9.62 7.64
CA GLN A 102 -8.85 8.44 7.29
C GLN A 102 -10.30 8.81 7.06
N THR A 103 -10.86 8.37 5.93
CA THR A 103 -12.30 8.49 5.62
C THR A 103 -12.79 7.25 4.86
N GLY A 104 -14.03 6.83 5.08
CA GLY A 104 -14.72 5.82 4.28
C GLY A 104 -14.24 4.38 4.45
N LEU A 105 -13.38 4.07 5.40
CA LEU A 105 -12.87 2.72 5.68
C LEU A 105 -13.63 2.04 6.82
N ILE A 106 -13.62 0.70 6.81
CA ILE A 106 -14.08 -0.10 7.95
C ILE A 106 -13.04 -0.04 9.07
N ASP A 107 -11.76 -0.21 8.74
CA ASP A 107 -10.66 -0.20 9.70
C ASP A 107 -9.32 0.15 9.00
N ALA A 108 -8.36 0.61 9.79
CA ALA A 108 -7.00 0.83 9.35
C ALA A 108 -6.02 0.66 10.52
N THR A 109 -4.84 0.10 10.25
CA THR A 109 -3.79 -0.07 11.26
C THR A 109 -2.43 0.29 10.70
N ILE A 110 -1.51 0.72 11.57
CA ILE A 110 -0.10 0.88 11.27
C ILE A 110 0.72 0.33 12.45
N THR A 111 1.66 -0.56 12.16
CA THR A 111 2.43 -1.27 13.19
C THR A 111 3.89 -1.33 12.77
N SER A 112 4.82 -1.07 13.68
CA SER A 112 6.26 -1.19 13.42
C SER A 112 6.62 -2.62 13.00
N ALA A 113 7.43 -2.74 11.94
CA ALA A 113 7.79 -4.03 11.34
C ALA A 113 9.30 -4.31 11.28
N GLY A 114 10.13 -3.41 11.80
CA GLY A 114 11.58 -3.55 11.78
C GLY A 114 12.25 -2.76 10.65
N ASN A 115 13.51 -2.41 10.85
CA ASN A 115 14.34 -1.66 9.90
C ASN A 115 13.72 -0.32 9.42
N GLY A 116 12.91 0.31 10.27
CA GLY A 116 12.22 1.56 9.96
C GLY A 116 10.96 1.40 9.12
N PHE A 117 10.56 0.18 8.77
CA PHE A 117 9.30 -0.13 8.10
C PHE A 117 8.13 -0.20 9.06
N TYR A 118 6.97 0.11 8.52
CA TYR A 118 5.67 -0.14 9.14
C TYR A 118 4.85 -1.06 8.27
N ARG A 119 4.08 -1.95 8.89
CA ARG A 119 3.00 -2.66 8.19
C ARG A 119 1.75 -1.81 8.26
N CYS A 120 1.29 -1.37 7.11
CA CYS A 120 0.10 -0.54 6.95
C CYS A 120 -1.04 -1.42 6.44
N THR A 121 -2.19 -1.38 7.10
CA THR A 121 -3.36 -2.14 6.66
C THR A 121 -4.58 -1.25 6.54
N LEU A 122 -5.47 -1.58 5.63
CA LEU A 122 -6.77 -0.95 5.51
C LEU A 122 -7.81 -1.99 5.08
N THR A 123 -9.02 -1.85 5.60
CA THR A 123 -10.15 -2.74 5.31
C THR A 123 -11.27 -1.93 4.69
N SER A 124 -11.77 -2.40 3.56
CA SER A 124 -12.80 -1.74 2.76
C SER A 124 -13.81 -2.74 2.20
N ILE A 125 -14.99 -2.25 1.82
CA ILE A 125 -16.03 -3.02 1.13
C ILE A 125 -15.90 -2.79 -0.37
N ASN A 126 -15.95 -3.88 -1.15
CA ASN A 126 -15.95 -3.85 -2.61
C ASN A 126 -14.81 -3.01 -3.22
N PRO A 127 -13.55 -3.28 -2.86
CA PRO A 127 -12.44 -2.53 -3.43
C PRO A 127 -12.31 -2.81 -4.93
N VAL A 128 -11.98 -1.75 -5.69
CA VAL A 128 -11.79 -1.83 -7.15
C VAL A 128 -10.32 -1.76 -7.53
N TYR A 129 -9.53 -0.98 -6.77
CA TYR A 129 -8.11 -0.80 -7.02
C TYR A 129 -7.30 -0.85 -5.73
N PHE A 130 -6.09 -1.40 -5.82
CA PHE A 130 -5.04 -1.17 -4.85
C PHE A 130 -4.14 -0.06 -5.40
N GLN A 131 -4.17 1.10 -4.77
CA GLN A 131 -3.37 2.26 -5.16
C GLN A 131 -2.34 2.57 -4.10
N ILE A 132 -1.12 2.84 -4.53
CA ILE A 132 0.00 3.23 -3.68
C ILE A 132 0.40 4.64 -4.09
N LYS A 133 0.14 5.63 -3.23
CA LYS A 133 0.38 7.04 -3.51
C LYS A 133 1.33 7.66 -2.50
N PRO A 134 2.64 7.58 -2.72
CA PRO A 134 3.59 8.34 -1.91
C PRO A 134 3.31 9.84 -1.96
N SER A 135 3.44 10.52 -0.83
CA SER A 135 3.19 11.96 -0.76
C SER A 135 4.08 12.64 0.30
N SER A 136 4.35 13.93 0.09
CA SER A 136 5.01 14.79 1.06
C SER A 136 4.04 15.38 2.09
N GLN A 137 2.74 15.15 1.93
CA GLN A 137 1.67 15.62 2.81
C GLN A 137 0.56 14.55 2.92
N ALA A 138 -0.30 14.69 3.92
CA ALA A 138 -1.46 13.81 4.08
C ALA A 138 -2.59 14.17 3.10
N ALA A 139 -2.25 14.30 1.82
CA ALA A 139 -3.17 14.62 0.73
C ALA A 139 -2.58 14.23 -0.63
N ASN A 140 -3.43 14.19 -1.64
CA ASN A 140 -3.09 13.97 -3.05
C ASN A 140 -3.47 15.24 -3.85
N PRO A 141 -2.59 15.84 -4.64
CA PRO A 141 -1.22 15.38 -4.95
C PRO A 141 -0.18 15.69 -3.87
N SER A 142 1.01 15.14 -4.03
CA SER A 142 2.18 15.54 -3.24
C SER A 142 2.59 16.97 -3.52
N LEU A 143 3.00 17.73 -2.50
CA LEU A 143 3.51 19.09 -2.67
C LEU A 143 4.94 19.14 -3.24
N SER A 144 5.71 18.09 -3.02
CA SER A 144 7.06 17.94 -3.56
C SER A 144 7.26 16.55 -4.13
N ALA A 145 8.09 16.45 -5.16
CA ALA A 145 8.58 15.18 -5.66
C ALA A 145 9.44 14.49 -4.59
N GLY A 146 9.42 13.16 -4.58
CA GLY A 146 10.19 12.39 -3.63
C GLY A 146 9.86 10.92 -3.70
N TYR A 147 10.34 10.17 -2.70
CA TYR A 147 10.19 8.71 -2.68
C TYR A 147 9.94 8.16 -1.28
N ILE A 148 9.31 7.00 -1.26
CA ILE A 148 9.23 6.09 -0.12
C ILE A 148 9.73 4.70 -0.53
N TYR A 149 9.87 3.80 0.43
CA TYR A 149 10.14 2.38 0.20
C TYR A 149 8.92 1.54 0.50
N ILE A 150 8.69 0.51 -0.31
CA ILE A 150 7.60 -0.45 -0.13
C ILE A 150 8.07 -1.88 -0.32
N GLN A 151 7.36 -2.84 0.27
CA GLN A 151 7.59 -4.27 0.11
C GLN A 151 6.32 -5.06 0.39
N ASP A 152 6.13 -6.19 -0.28
CA ASP A 152 5.13 -7.22 0.04
C ASP A 152 3.70 -6.69 0.15
N ALA A 153 3.12 -6.29 -0.96
CA ALA A 153 1.72 -5.89 -1.03
C ALA A 153 0.79 -7.10 -1.00
N GLN A 154 -0.34 -6.98 -0.30
CA GLN A 154 -1.33 -8.06 -0.20
C GLN A 154 -2.74 -7.51 -0.17
N VAL A 155 -3.64 -8.19 -0.87
CA VAL A 155 -5.09 -8.00 -0.77
C VAL A 155 -5.74 -9.36 -0.52
N GLU A 156 -6.48 -9.47 0.56
CA GLU A 156 -7.09 -10.72 0.98
C GLU A 156 -8.53 -10.51 1.48
N SER A 157 -9.38 -11.51 1.35
CA SER A 157 -10.73 -11.46 1.90
C SER A 157 -10.72 -11.48 3.43
N GLY A 158 -11.62 -10.75 4.05
CA GLY A 158 -11.79 -10.70 5.50
C GLY A 158 -11.38 -9.39 6.15
N LEU A 159 -11.46 -9.36 7.48
CA LEU A 159 -11.36 -8.13 8.29
C LEU A 159 -9.94 -7.84 8.79
N VAL A 160 -9.00 -8.76 8.64
CA VAL A 160 -7.63 -8.62 9.16
C VAL A 160 -6.61 -9.10 8.15
N ALA A 161 -5.45 -8.47 8.14
CA ALA A 161 -4.30 -8.92 7.37
C ALA A 161 -3.65 -10.13 8.04
N THR A 162 -3.32 -11.15 7.23
CA THR A 162 -2.53 -12.31 7.65
C THR A 162 -1.07 -12.15 7.22
N PRO A 163 -0.15 -13.07 7.59
CA PRO A 163 1.20 -13.06 7.07
C PRO A 163 1.23 -13.01 5.54
N TYR A 164 2.25 -12.37 5.00
CA TYR A 164 2.38 -12.15 3.55
C TYR A 164 2.42 -13.48 2.79
N ILE A 165 1.67 -13.52 1.70
CA ILE A 165 1.62 -14.61 0.73
C ILE A 165 2.10 -14.07 -0.60
N GLU A 166 3.23 -14.59 -1.07
CA GLU A 166 3.82 -14.19 -2.35
C GLU A 166 2.97 -14.69 -3.54
N THR A 167 2.87 -13.83 -4.55
CA THR A 167 2.17 -14.14 -5.81
C THR A 167 2.96 -13.69 -7.03
#